data_68707358e14e96f6a9b3a93c64e95845
#
_entry.id   68707358e14e96f6a9b3a93c64e95845
#
_cell.length_a   1.000
_cell.length_b   1.000
_cell.length_c   1.000
_cell.angle_alpha   90.00
_cell.angle_beta   90.00
_cell.angle_gamma   90.00
#
_symmetry.space_group_name_H-M   'P 1'
#
loop_
_entity.id
_entity.type
_entity.pdbx_description
1 polymer ?
#
loop_
_entity_poly.entity_id
_entity_poly.type
_entity_poly.pdbx_seq_one_letter_code
_entity_poly.pdbx_strand_id
1 'polypeptide(L)'
;MRSGDFYPSALEKGTRTDQAAHLALAEMYVQGVSTRRVIDVLQRLLGPEIKLSSAQVSRAAAKLDEGLSAWRERPLGEVPYLFLDARYEKVRLEGRIVDCAVLVAVGVEALGKRRVLGCEVATSEAEINWRHCLEGLMRRGLKGVRLIVADDHAGLKAARRAVLPAVPWQRCQFHLQQNARQFVTRVEARKTVAAQLRAIFNAPDRAQAERLLKITLALWHKEHPKLARWAEGAIAEGLTVFDFPPEHHLRLRTTNGLERINRELRRRTRVASIFPNPESCLRLVSALLAELDDDWMTSKVYLTLNP
;
A
#
# COMPACT_ATOMS: atom_id res chain seq x y z
N MET A 1 -56.12 18.52 -14.92
CA MET A 1 -55.97 17.16 -14.40
C MET A 1 -54.99 16.41 -15.29
N ARG A 2 -53.75 16.18 -14.83
CA ARG A 2 -52.80 15.24 -15.40
C ARG A 2 -52.24 14.42 -14.24
N SER A 3 -52.99 13.39 -13.86
CA SER A 3 -52.53 12.29 -13.06
C SER A 3 -51.88 11.28 -14.00
N GLY A 4 -50.64 11.38 -14.20
CA GLY A 4 -49.83 10.39 -14.91
C GLY A 4 -48.69 10.00 -14.03
N ASP A 5 -48.93 9.02 -13.15
CA ASP A 5 -47.87 8.28 -12.47
C ASP A 5 -47.06 7.49 -13.51
N PHE A 6 -46.20 8.18 -14.24
CA PHE A 6 -45.18 7.52 -15.05
C PHE A 6 -44.08 7.03 -14.12
N TYR A 7 -44.15 5.78 -13.73
CA TYR A 7 -43.08 5.08 -13.05
C TYR A 7 -42.41 4.17 -14.07
N PRO A 8 -41.13 4.40 -14.44
CA PRO A 8 -40.41 3.48 -15.32
C PRO A 8 -40.45 2.07 -14.71
N SER A 9 -40.87 1.07 -15.49
CA SER A 9 -40.97 -0.33 -15.05
C SER A 9 -39.59 -0.93 -14.59
N ALA A 10 -38.51 -0.20 -14.86
CA ALA A 10 -37.18 -0.50 -14.37
C ALA A 10 -36.93 -0.09 -12.89
N LEU A 11 -37.86 0.64 -12.24
CA LEU A 11 -37.75 1.08 -10.85
C LEU A 11 -38.83 0.43 -10.02
N GLU A 12 -38.51 -0.50 -9.12
CA GLU A 12 -39.45 -1.02 -8.11
C GLU A 12 -39.76 0.06 -7.08
N LYS A 13 -41.05 0.31 -6.84
CA LYS A 13 -41.51 1.31 -5.87
C LYS A 13 -40.97 1.01 -4.48
N GLY A 14 -40.22 1.93 -3.89
CA GLY A 14 -39.79 1.92 -2.48
C GLY A 14 -38.46 1.28 -2.16
N THR A 15 -37.96 0.30 -2.92
CA THR A 15 -36.72 -0.43 -2.60
C THR A 15 -35.49 0.06 -3.39
N ARG A 16 -35.67 0.53 -4.61
CA ARG A 16 -34.57 0.95 -5.48
C ARG A 16 -34.01 2.34 -5.15
N THR A 17 -34.88 3.25 -4.68
CA THR A 17 -34.41 4.58 -4.24
C THR A 17 -33.49 4.46 -3.02
N ASP A 18 -33.83 3.56 -2.08
CA ASP A 18 -32.98 3.26 -0.94
C ASP A 18 -31.66 2.60 -1.36
N GLN A 19 -31.71 1.68 -2.31
CA GLN A 19 -30.52 0.97 -2.78
C GLN A 19 -29.59 1.89 -3.59
N ALA A 20 -30.14 2.73 -4.47
CA ALA A 20 -29.37 3.73 -5.21
C ALA A 20 -28.78 4.79 -4.29
N ALA A 21 -29.54 5.25 -3.28
CA ALA A 21 -29.04 6.18 -2.28
C ALA A 21 -27.94 5.56 -1.42
N HIS A 22 -28.07 4.29 -1.04
CA HIS A 22 -27.04 3.57 -0.30
C HIS A 22 -25.76 3.36 -1.12
N LEU A 23 -25.88 3.06 -2.41
CA LEU A 23 -24.72 2.97 -3.31
C LEU A 23 -24.04 4.33 -3.48
N ALA A 24 -24.80 5.40 -3.69
CA ALA A 24 -24.25 6.75 -3.77
C ALA A 24 -23.56 7.19 -2.47
N LEU A 25 -24.14 6.83 -1.31
CA LEU A 25 -23.55 7.05 0.00
C LEU A 25 -22.21 6.32 0.15
N ALA A 26 -22.19 5.05 -0.22
CA ALA A 26 -21.00 4.21 -0.17
C ALA A 26 -19.90 4.76 -1.09
N GLU A 27 -20.26 5.11 -2.32
CA GLU A 27 -19.36 5.71 -3.30
C GLU A 27 -18.79 7.05 -2.81
N MET A 28 -19.61 7.97 -2.33
CA MET A 28 -19.14 9.24 -1.77
C MET A 28 -18.21 9.03 -0.57
N TYR A 29 -18.47 8.03 0.27
CA TYR A 29 -17.59 7.68 1.38
C TYR A 29 -16.24 7.18 0.90
N VAL A 30 -16.22 6.28 -0.07
CA VAL A 30 -14.99 5.76 -0.71
C VAL A 30 -14.22 6.89 -1.39
N GLN A 31 -14.93 7.82 -2.05
CA GLN A 31 -14.31 9.02 -2.65
C GLN A 31 -13.76 10.01 -1.61
N GLY A 32 -13.86 9.70 -0.32
CA GLY A 32 -13.32 10.51 0.78
C GLY A 32 -14.18 11.73 1.12
N VAL A 33 -15.46 11.68 0.83
CA VAL A 33 -16.41 12.70 1.31
C VAL A 33 -16.76 12.41 2.77
N SER A 34 -16.58 13.38 3.66
CA SER A 34 -16.93 13.18 5.08
C SER A 34 -18.42 12.88 5.23
N THR A 35 -18.79 12.07 6.23
CA THR A 35 -20.18 11.66 6.49
C THR A 35 -21.14 12.84 6.62
N ARG A 36 -20.69 13.97 7.19
CA ARG A 36 -21.46 15.22 7.27
C ARG A 36 -21.71 15.81 5.89
N ARG A 37 -20.70 15.86 5.05
CA ARG A 37 -20.78 16.43 3.71
C ARG A 37 -21.58 15.54 2.76
N VAL A 38 -21.57 14.23 2.97
CA VAL A 38 -22.42 13.27 2.29
C VAL A 38 -23.89 13.61 2.56
N ILE A 39 -24.24 13.88 3.82
CA ILE A 39 -25.60 14.29 4.20
C ILE A 39 -25.99 15.58 3.49
N ASP A 40 -25.14 16.60 3.52
CA ASP A 40 -25.38 17.88 2.85
C ASP A 40 -25.58 17.73 1.32
N VAL A 41 -24.79 16.90 0.67
CA VAL A 41 -24.90 16.62 -0.76
C VAL A 41 -26.25 15.94 -1.06
N LEU A 42 -26.62 14.92 -0.28
CA LEU A 42 -27.87 14.21 -0.49
C LEU A 42 -29.09 15.08 -0.21
N GLN A 43 -29.06 15.93 0.82
CA GLN A 43 -30.14 16.88 1.08
C GLN A 43 -30.31 17.87 -0.06
N ARG A 44 -29.22 18.30 -0.70
CA ARG A 44 -29.29 19.18 -1.89
C ARG A 44 -29.80 18.47 -3.14
N LEU A 45 -29.49 17.19 -3.30
CA LEU A 45 -29.88 16.40 -4.48
C LEU A 45 -31.30 15.85 -4.39
N LEU A 46 -31.72 15.40 -3.19
CA LEU A 46 -32.94 14.65 -2.98
C LEU A 46 -33.97 15.43 -2.15
N GLY A 47 -33.60 16.61 -1.65
CA GLY A 47 -34.44 17.50 -0.86
C GLY A 47 -34.16 17.48 0.65
N PRO A 48 -34.53 18.56 1.37
CA PRO A 48 -34.25 18.73 2.81
C PRO A 48 -35.06 17.76 3.70
N GLU A 49 -36.03 17.07 3.16
CA GLU A 49 -36.86 16.04 3.85
C GLU A 49 -36.01 14.83 4.28
N ILE A 50 -34.84 14.63 3.67
CA ILE A 50 -33.94 13.50 3.98
C ILE A 50 -33.25 13.76 5.30
N LYS A 51 -33.69 13.06 6.34
CA LYS A 51 -33.05 13.02 7.65
C LYS A 51 -32.10 11.84 7.75
N LEU A 52 -30.86 12.00 7.30
CA LEU A 52 -29.80 11.01 7.46
C LEU A 52 -28.89 11.41 8.61
N SER A 53 -28.64 10.47 9.51
CA SER A 53 -27.61 10.62 10.54
C SER A 53 -26.26 10.09 10.04
N SER A 54 -25.15 10.57 10.61
CA SER A 54 -23.81 10.02 10.33
C SER A 54 -23.73 8.50 10.63
N ALA A 55 -24.53 8.02 11.59
CA ALA A 55 -24.66 6.59 11.89
C ALA A 55 -25.35 5.80 10.76
N GLN A 56 -26.32 6.39 10.06
CA GLN A 56 -26.96 5.75 8.91
C GLN A 56 -26.01 5.68 7.70
N VAL A 57 -25.24 6.75 7.45
CA VAL A 57 -24.17 6.73 6.43
C VAL A 57 -23.15 5.66 6.75
N SER A 58 -22.73 5.54 8.00
CA SER A 58 -21.78 4.52 8.45
C SER A 58 -22.34 3.10 8.27
N ARG A 59 -23.62 2.87 8.56
CA ARG A 59 -24.31 1.59 8.31
C ARG A 59 -24.45 1.27 6.83
N ALA A 60 -24.73 2.26 5.99
CA ALA A 60 -24.75 2.07 4.54
C ALA A 60 -23.38 1.66 4.00
N ALA A 61 -22.31 2.32 4.47
CA ALA A 61 -20.94 1.93 4.14
C ALA A 61 -20.58 0.51 4.63
N ALA A 62 -21.15 0.04 5.74
CA ALA A 62 -20.91 -1.31 6.25
C ALA A 62 -21.45 -2.41 5.30
N LYS A 63 -22.43 -2.12 4.45
CA LYS A 63 -22.90 -3.06 3.43
C LYS A 63 -21.86 -3.42 2.38
N LEU A 64 -20.79 -2.61 2.25
CA LEU A 64 -19.63 -2.93 1.41
C LEU A 64 -18.76 -4.03 2.01
N ASP A 65 -18.88 -4.31 3.31
CA ASP A 65 -17.94 -5.19 4.02
C ASP A 65 -17.93 -6.63 3.46
N GLU A 66 -19.07 -7.15 3.01
CA GLU A 66 -19.17 -8.48 2.43
C GLU A 66 -18.37 -8.57 1.11
N GLY A 67 -18.62 -7.65 0.18
CA GLY A 67 -17.88 -7.59 -1.09
C GLY A 67 -16.39 -7.34 -0.91
N LEU A 68 -16.03 -6.42 0.01
CA LEU A 68 -14.64 -6.12 0.33
C LEU A 68 -13.95 -7.28 1.05
N SER A 69 -14.67 -8.03 1.89
CA SER A 69 -14.15 -9.25 2.51
C SER A 69 -13.88 -10.31 1.45
N ALA A 70 -14.85 -10.56 0.56
CA ALA A 70 -14.65 -11.48 -0.57
C ALA A 70 -13.45 -11.08 -1.45
N TRP A 71 -13.27 -9.77 -1.71
CA TRP A 71 -12.11 -9.27 -2.43
C TRP A 71 -10.80 -9.52 -1.68
N ARG A 72 -10.73 -9.27 -0.36
CA ARG A 72 -9.53 -9.53 0.44
C ARG A 72 -9.20 -11.02 0.52
N GLU A 73 -10.22 -11.90 0.59
CA GLU A 73 -10.05 -13.35 0.75
C GLU A 73 -9.97 -14.11 -0.59
N ARG A 74 -10.01 -13.40 -1.73
CA ARG A 74 -9.94 -14.05 -3.05
C ARG A 74 -8.69 -14.90 -3.22
N PRO A 75 -8.76 -16.02 -3.96
CA PRO A 75 -7.60 -16.85 -4.24
C PRO A 75 -6.50 -16.06 -4.97
N LEU A 76 -5.26 -16.37 -4.62
CA LEU A 76 -4.06 -15.87 -5.27
C LEU A 76 -3.45 -16.97 -6.14
N GLY A 77 -2.43 -16.61 -6.91
CA GLY A 77 -1.71 -17.53 -7.78
C GLY A 77 -0.21 -17.33 -7.71
N GLU A 78 0.45 -17.51 -8.84
CA GLU A 78 1.88 -17.29 -8.96
C GLU A 78 2.20 -15.79 -9.00
N VAL A 79 3.05 -15.35 -8.07
CA VAL A 79 3.47 -13.96 -7.90
C VAL A 79 4.98 -13.92 -7.74
N PRO A 80 5.75 -13.81 -8.83
CA PRO A 80 7.21 -13.76 -8.78
C PRO A 80 7.80 -12.63 -7.93
N TYR A 81 7.15 -11.46 -7.91
CA TYR A 81 7.65 -10.30 -7.17
C TYR A 81 6.60 -9.78 -6.20
N LEU A 82 6.98 -9.74 -4.92
CA LEU A 82 6.14 -9.30 -3.81
C LEU A 82 6.69 -7.99 -3.24
N PHE A 83 5.83 -6.98 -3.13
CA PHE A 83 6.15 -5.69 -2.53
C PHE A 83 5.33 -5.54 -1.26
N LEU A 84 6.00 -5.18 -0.16
CA LEU A 84 5.39 -5.01 1.15
C LEU A 84 5.69 -3.61 1.68
N ASP A 85 4.69 -2.97 2.23
CA ASP A 85 4.83 -1.64 2.84
C ASP A 85 3.77 -1.44 3.92
N ALA A 86 4.02 -0.52 4.83
CA ALA A 86 3.06 -0.13 5.84
C ALA A 86 2.94 1.38 5.93
N ARG A 87 1.79 1.83 6.38
CA ARG A 87 1.53 3.22 6.74
C ARG A 87 0.69 3.30 7.99
N TYR A 88 0.73 4.43 8.67
CA TYR A 88 -0.03 4.62 9.90
C TYR A 88 -1.25 5.51 9.67
N GLU A 89 -2.37 5.10 10.27
CA GLU A 89 -3.62 5.85 10.33
C GLU A 89 -4.09 5.98 11.78
N LYS A 90 -4.72 7.12 12.10
CA LYS A 90 -5.27 7.35 13.43
C LYS A 90 -6.62 6.66 13.57
N VAL A 91 -6.71 5.77 14.54
CA VAL A 91 -7.90 4.95 14.79
C VAL A 91 -8.27 5.06 16.27
N ARG A 92 -9.58 5.12 16.55
CA ARG A 92 -10.10 5.04 17.92
C ARG A 92 -10.19 3.58 18.32
N LEU A 93 -9.45 3.21 19.34
CA LEU A 93 -9.45 1.88 19.93
C LEU A 93 -9.66 2.01 21.45
N GLU A 94 -10.68 1.36 22.00
CA GLU A 94 -10.99 1.39 23.43
C GLU A 94 -11.02 2.81 24.03
N GLY A 95 -11.63 3.74 23.31
CA GLY A 95 -11.76 5.14 23.73
C GLY A 95 -10.51 6.01 23.55
N ARG A 96 -9.37 5.45 23.12
CA ARG A 96 -8.12 6.15 22.85
C ARG A 96 -7.86 6.28 21.36
N ILE A 97 -7.10 7.30 20.97
CA ILE A 97 -6.61 7.45 19.59
C ILE A 97 -5.22 6.84 19.53
N VAL A 98 -5.07 5.83 18.68
CA VAL A 98 -3.81 5.13 18.44
C VAL A 98 -3.44 5.20 16.95
N ASP A 99 -2.15 5.15 16.67
CA ASP A 99 -1.65 5.00 15.30
C ASP A 99 -1.64 3.50 14.96
N CYS A 100 -2.59 3.08 14.11
CA CYS A 100 -2.65 1.71 13.60
C CYS A 100 -1.88 1.58 12.29
N ALA A 101 -1.16 0.49 12.13
CA ALA A 101 -0.46 0.15 10.90
C ALA A 101 -1.44 -0.44 9.86
N VAL A 102 -1.46 0.14 8.68
CA VAL A 102 -2.11 -0.41 7.50
C VAL A 102 -1.04 -1.14 6.70
N LEU A 103 -1.04 -2.46 6.77
CA LEU A 103 -0.12 -3.33 6.04
C LEU A 103 -0.68 -3.56 4.63
N VAL A 104 0.14 -3.38 3.61
CA VAL A 104 -0.26 -3.53 2.20
C VAL A 104 0.69 -4.48 1.49
N ALA A 105 0.15 -5.46 0.79
CA ALA A 105 0.87 -6.38 -0.08
C ALA A 105 0.46 -6.17 -1.53
N VAL A 106 1.43 -5.94 -2.39
CA VAL A 106 1.26 -5.82 -3.85
C VAL A 106 2.16 -6.83 -4.52
N GLY A 107 1.68 -7.45 -5.60
CA GLY A 107 2.47 -8.39 -6.38
C GLY A 107 2.53 -8.07 -7.85
N VAL A 108 3.49 -8.68 -8.52
CA VAL A 108 3.50 -8.82 -9.99
C VAL A 108 3.21 -10.29 -10.28
N GLU A 109 2.08 -10.55 -10.92
CA GLU A 109 1.65 -11.90 -11.31
C GLU A 109 2.47 -12.44 -12.49
N ALA A 110 2.36 -13.73 -12.77
CA ALA A 110 3.09 -14.41 -13.86
C ALA A 110 2.89 -13.77 -15.25
N LEU A 111 1.73 -13.14 -15.46
CA LEU A 111 1.44 -12.38 -16.69
C LEU A 111 2.03 -10.96 -16.70
N GLY A 112 2.80 -10.59 -15.69
CA GLY A 112 3.44 -9.28 -15.58
C GLY A 112 2.51 -8.14 -15.16
N LYS A 113 1.26 -8.42 -14.78
CA LYS A 113 0.31 -7.44 -14.25
C LYS A 113 0.58 -7.19 -12.77
N ARG A 114 0.41 -5.95 -12.32
CA ARG A 114 0.39 -5.65 -10.89
C ARG A 114 -0.96 -5.96 -10.30
N ARG A 115 -0.95 -6.46 -9.07
CA ARG A 115 -2.16 -6.74 -8.29
C ARG A 115 -1.96 -6.30 -6.84
N VAL A 116 -3.01 -5.76 -6.24
CA VAL A 116 -3.05 -5.64 -4.78
C VAL A 116 -3.43 -7.00 -4.22
N LEU A 117 -2.55 -7.65 -3.49
CA LEU A 117 -2.77 -9.01 -2.96
C LEU A 117 -3.58 -9.01 -1.67
N GLY A 118 -3.44 -7.96 -0.86
CA GLY A 118 -4.17 -7.82 0.38
C GLY A 118 -3.79 -6.57 1.16
N CYS A 119 -4.60 -6.28 2.17
CA CYS A 119 -4.33 -5.26 3.18
C CYS A 119 -4.91 -5.68 4.52
N GLU A 120 -4.26 -5.25 5.60
CA GLU A 120 -4.68 -5.46 6.98
C GLU A 120 -4.51 -4.18 7.79
N VAL A 121 -5.32 -4.02 8.83
CA VAL A 121 -5.15 -2.96 9.83
C VAL A 121 -4.76 -3.62 11.14
N ALA A 122 -3.57 -3.30 11.62
CA ALA A 122 -2.99 -3.85 12.84
C ALA A 122 -2.62 -2.74 13.81
N THR A 123 -2.44 -3.06 15.07
CA THR A 123 -2.05 -2.07 16.10
C THR A 123 -0.62 -1.57 15.93
N SER A 124 0.22 -2.31 15.20
CA SER A 124 1.62 -1.96 14.94
C SER A 124 2.21 -2.80 13.80
N GLU A 125 3.41 -2.47 13.37
CA GLU A 125 4.23 -3.29 12.47
C GLU A 125 5.03 -4.40 13.19
N ALA A 126 4.51 -4.93 14.29
CA ALA A 126 5.16 -6.03 15.00
C ALA A 126 5.25 -7.30 14.12
N GLU A 127 6.19 -8.18 14.44
CA GLU A 127 6.40 -9.45 13.72
C GLU A 127 5.12 -10.26 13.61
N ILE A 128 4.34 -10.36 14.68
CA ILE A 128 3.10 -11.16 14.71
C ILE A 128 2.09 -10.70 13.68
N ASN A 129 1.94 -9.38 13.48
CA ASN A 129 1.00 -8.81 12.53
C ASN A 129 1.46 -9.03 11.09
N TRP A 130 2.76 -8.82 10.80
CA TRP A 130 3.32 -9.13 9.49
C TRP A 130 3.30 -10.63 9.19
N ARG A 131 3.52 -11.48 10.19
CA ARG A 131 3.41 -12.93 10.05
C ARG A 131 2.00 -13.34 9.68
N HIS A 132 0.99 -12.83 10.41
CA HIS A 132 -0.42 -13.07 10.10
C HIS A 132 -0.77 -12.66 8.66
N CYS A 133 -0.34 -11.47 8.24
CA CYS A 133 -0.53 -10.98 6.88
C CYS A 133 0.09 -11.93 5.84
N LEU A 134 1.37 -12.30 5.98
CA LEU A 134 2.06 -13.19 5.05
C LEU A 134 1.45 -14.59 5.02
N GLU A 135 1.12 -15.18 6.18
CA GLU A 135 0.45 -16.48 6.28
C GLU A 135 -0.94 -16.44 5.64
N GLY A 136 -1.66 -15.31 5.78
CA GLY A 136 -2.92 -15.06 5.08
C GLY A 136 -2.77 -15.13 3.57
N LEU A 137 -1.74 -14.50 3.00
CA LEU A 137 -1.44 -14.58 1.57
C LEU A 137 -1.12 -16.03 1.15
N MET A 138 -0.33 -16.75 1.94
CA MET A 138 0.02 -18.15 1.66
C MET A 138 -1.21 -19.06 1.68
N ARG A 139 -2.10 -18.93 2.69
CA ARG A 139 -3.36 -19.69 2.76
C ARG A 139 -4.26 -19.46 1.55
N ARG A 140 -4.23 -18.27 0.97
CA ARG A 140 -4.97 -17.89 -0.24
C ARG A 140 -4.31 -18.35 -1.53
N GLY A 141 -3.21 -19.11 -1.45
CA GLY A 141 -2.54 -19.71 -2.60
C GLY A 141 -1.42 -18.88 -3.22
N LEU A 142 -0.87 -17.87 -2.51
CA LEU A 142 0.35 -17.18 -2.94
C LEU A 142 1.49 -18.19 -3.14
N LYS A 143 2.09 -18.22 -4.33
CA LYS A 143 3.21 -19.11 -4.66
C LYS A 143 4.17 -18.49 -5.67
N GLY A 144 5.34 -19.12 -5.85
CA GLY A 144 6.31 -18.71 -6.87
C GLY A 144 7.05 -17.40 -6.57
N VAL A 145 7.05 -16.94 -5.31
CA VAL A 145 7.73 -15.69 -4.94
C VAL A 145 9.23 -15.85 -5.09
N ARG A 146 9.83 -15.03 -5.95
CA ARG A 146 11.28 -15.01 -6.24
C ARG A 146 12.00 -13.86 -5.55
N LEU A 147 11.31 -12.76 -5.25
CA LEU A 147 11.87 -11.59 -4.58
C LEU A 147 10.81 -10.89 -3.74
N ILE A 148 11.20 -10.46 -2.53
CA ILE A 148 10.43 -9.54 -1.71
C ILE A 148 11.13 -8.18 -1.70
N VAL A 149 10.39 -7.11 -2.01
CA VAL A 149 10.87 -5.72 -1.96
C VAL A 149 10.15 -5.00 -0.83
N ALA A 150 10.90 -4.47 0.12
CA ALA A 150 10.31 -3.78 1.29
C ALA A 150 11.29 -2.79 1.91
N ASP A 151 10.81 -2.01 2.89
CA ASP A 151 11.66 -1.20 3.77
C ASP A 151 12.24 -2.03 4.93
N ASP A 152 13.17 -1.43 5.66
CA ASP A 152 13.86 -2.02 6.81
C ASP A 152 13.04 -1.86 8.09
N HIS A 153 12.02 -2.69 8.25
CA HIS A 153 11.30 -2.79 9.51
C HIS A 153 11.60 -4.13 10.20
N ALA A 154 11.95 -4.09 11.49
CA ALA A 154 12.38 -5.27 12.25
C ALA A 154 11.31 -6.37 12.27
N GLY A 155 10.04 -6.01 12.49
CA GLY A 155 8.92 -6.94 12.50
C GLY A 155 8.71 -7.60 11.13
N LEU A 156 8.79 -6.85 10.04
CA LEU A 156 8.67 -7.39 8.69
C LEU A 156 9.83 -8.34 8.35
N LYS A 157 11.07 -7.97 8.72
CA LYS A 157 12.25 -8.83 8.54
C LYS A 157 12.09 -10.16 9.26
N ALA A 158 11.62 -10.14 10.50
CA ALA A 158 11.41 -11.34 11.31
C ALA A 158 10.28 -12.21 10.71
N ALA A 159 9.15 -11.63 10.38
CA ALA A 159 8.01 -12.33 9.77
C ALA A 159 8.39 -12.99 8.43
N ARG A 160 9.10 -12.25 7.56
CA ARG A 160 9.59 -12.79 6.28
C ARG A 160 10.50 -14.01 6.49
N ARG A 161 11.46 -13.93 7.42
CA ARG A 161 12.35 -15.05 7.72
C ARG A 161 11.60 -16.28 8.21
N ALA A 162 10.51 -16.06 8.95
CA ALA A 162 9.68 -17.16 9.47
C ALA A 162 8.79 -17.80 8.40
N VAL A 163 8.18 -16.99 7.52
CA VAL A 163 7.15 -17.48 6.57
C VAL A 163 7.75 -17.80 5.20
N LEU A 164 8.72 -17.01 4.74
CA LEU A 164 9.35 -17.12 3.41
C LEU A 164 10.88 -17.09 3.50
N PRO A 165 11.51 -18.02 4.26
CA PRO A 165 12.95 -17.97 4.57
C PRO A 165 13.84 -18.07 3.33
N ALA A 166 13.44 -18.81 2.32
CA ALA A 166 14.21 -19.04 1.09
C ALA A 166 14.10 -17.87 0.08
N VAL A 167 13.18 -16.93 0.28
CA VAL A 167 12.95 -15.85 -0.68
C VAL A 167 13.93 -14.71 -0.42
N PRO A 168 14.74 -14.31 -1.42
CA PRO A 168 15.63 -13.15 -1.32
C PRO A 168 14.86 -11.87 -1.00
N TRP A 169 15.54 -10.93 -0.33
CA TRP A 169 14.97 -9.65 0.02
C TRP A 169 15.79 -8.50 -0.58
N GLN A 170 15.08 -7.60 -1.24
CA GLN A 170 15.58 -6.32 -1.73
C GLN A 170 15.10 -5.22 -0.79
N ARG A 171 16.01 -4.57 -0.10
CA ARG A 171 15.66 -3.35 0.63
C ARG A 171 15.43 -2.20 -0.34
N CYS A 172 14.36 -1.46 -0.13
CA CYS A 172 13.99 -0.33 -0.98
C CYS A 172 15.11 0.71 -1.04
N GLN A 173 15.68 0.92 -2.22
CA GLN A 173 16.80 1.86 -2.42
C GLN A 173 16.40 3.32 -2.14
N PHE A 174 15.13 3.68 -2.29
CA PHE A 174 14.64 5.01 -1.94
C PHE A 174 14.72 5.23 -0.41
N HIS A 175 14.23 4.29 0.39
CA HIS A 175 14.32 4.35 1.85
C HIS A 175 15.79 4.27 2.33
N LEU A 176 16.64 3.48 1.68
CA LEU A 176 18.08 3.49 1.96
C LEU A 176 18.69 4.88 1.78
N GLN A 177 18.33 5.60 0.70
CA GLN A 177 18.81 6.96 0.49
C GLN A 177 18.25 7.95 1.53
N GLN A 178 16.98 7.79 1.93
CA GLN A 178 16.40 8.61 3.00
C GLN A 178 17.09 8.36 4.35
N ASN A 179 17.35 7.10 4.69
CA ASN A 179 17.99 6.72 5.93
C ASN A 179 19.44 7.23 5.99
N ALA A 180 20.19 7.16 4.89
CA ALA A 180 21.54 7.71 4.81
C ALA A 180 21.61 9.20 5.14
N ARG A 181 20.57 9.97 4.78
CA ARG A 181 20.49 11.43 5.06
C ARG A 181 20.49 11.77 6.54
N GLN A 182 20.07 10.84 7.40
CA GLN A 182 20.02 11.06 8.86
C GLN A 182 21.43 11.13 9.47
N PHE A 183 22.43 10.53 8.83
CA PHE A 183 23.82 10.51 9.28
C PHE A 183 24.63 11.72 8.79
N VAL A 184 24.04 12.59 7.95
CA VAL A 184 24.72 13.72 7.33
C VAL A 184 23.95 15.01 7.62
N THR A 185 24.58 15.92 8.37
CA THR A 185 23.92 17.17 8.79
C THR A 185 24.01 18.27 7.76
N ARG A 186 25.16 18.43 7.10
CA ARG A 186 25.42 19.50 6.11
C ARG A 186 24.69 19.22 4.79
N VAL A 187 23.98 20.23 4.29
CA VAL A 187 23.17 20.11 3.05
C VAL A 187 23.99 19.71 1.84
N GLU A 188 25.17 20.32 1.67
CA GLU A 188 26.08 20.02 0.54
C GLU A 188 26.59 18.57 0.60
N ALA A 189 26.98 18.11 1.78
CA ALA A 189 27.39 16.73 1.97
C ALA A 189 26.22 15.73 1.69
N ARG A 190 24.97 16.10 1.99
CA ARG A 190 23.79 15.29 1.61
C ARG A 190 23.66 15.10 0.11
N LYS A 191 23.95 16.16 -0.69
CA LYS A 191 23.93 16.06 -2.15
C LYS A 191 25.01 15.11 -2.67
N THR A 192 26.23 15.21 -2.12
CA THR A 192 27.36 14.34 -2.46
C THR A 192 27.05 12.89 -2.12
N VAL A 193 26.61 12.61 -0.89
CA VAL A 193 26.24 11.24 -0.46
C VAL A 193 25.10 10.68 -1.32
N ALA A 194 24.09 11.48 -1.64
CA ALA A 194 23.01 11.04 -2.52
C ALA A 194 23.49 10.74 -3.95
N ALA A 195 24.47 11.49 -4.47
CA ALA A 195 25.07 11.22 -5.78
C ALA A 195 25.87 9.92 -5.77
N GLN A 196 26.67 9.68 -4.72
CA GLN A 196 27.44 8.46 -4.52
C GLN A 196 26.52 7.23 -4.40
N LEU A 197 25.45 7.29 -3.62
CA LEU A 197 24.46 6.22 -3.53
C LEU A 197 23.78 5.95 -4.88
N ARG A 198 23.41 7.00 -5.62
CA ARG A 198 22.85 6.82 -6.96
C ARG A 198 23.82 6.16 -7.92
N ALA A 199 25.13 6.48 -7.84
CA ALA A 199 26.15 5.84 -8.66
C ALA A 199 26.23 4.34 -8.36
N ILE A 200 26.19 3.94 -7.08
CA ILE A 200 26.18 2.53 -6.66
C ILE A 200 24.92 1.83 -7.19
N PHE A 201 23.74 2.40 -6.97
CA PHE A 201 22.46 1.78 -7.32
C PHE A 201 22.15 1.78 -8.83
N ASN A 202 22.81 2.63 -9.62
CA ASN A 202 22.69 2.68 -11.07
C ASN A 202 23.89 2.02 -11.79
N ALA A 203 24.73 1.28 -11.07
CA ALA A 203 25.80 0.51 -11.68
C ALA A 203 25.22 -0.48 -12.73
N PRO A 204 25.99 -0.82 -13.77
CA PRO A 204 25.52 -1.72 -14.81
C PRO A 204 25.32 -3.16 -14.31
N ASP A 205 26.10 -3.58 -13.32
CA ASP A 205 26.05 -4.91 -12.73
C ASP A 205 26.42 -4.90 -11.24
N ARG A 206 26.26 -6.04 -10.60
CA ARG A 206 26.54 -6.23 -9.17
C ARG A 206 28.02 -6.01 -8.83
N ALA A 207 28.94 -6.51 -9.67
CA ALA A 207 30.38 -6.39 -9.42
C ALA A 207 30.82 -4.92 -9.40
N GLN A 208 30.30 -4.11 -10.32
CA GLN A 208 30.55 -2.69 -10.35
C GLN A 208 29.88 -1.95 -9.18
N ALA A 209 28.66 -2.34 -8.80
CA ALA A 209 27.98 -1.77 -7.63
C ALA A 209 28.79 -2.02 -6.33
N GLU A 210 29.27 -3.23 -6.13
CA GLU A 210 30.10 -3.61 -4.96
C GLU A 210 31.46 -2.91 -4.97
N ARG A 211 32.09 -2.73 -6.14
CA ARG A 211 33.32 -1.96 -6.28
C ARG A 211 33.11 -0.49 -5.88
N LEU A 212 32.05 0.13 -6.41
CA LEU A 212 31.71 1.51 -6.08
C LEU A 212 31.39 1.66 -4.58
N LEU A 213 30.66 0.71 -4.01
CA LEU A 213 30.36 0.68 -2.58
C LEU A 213 31.64 0.64 -1.75
N LYS A 214 32.58 -0.24 -2.08
CA LYS A 214 33.87 -0.36 -1.38
C LYS A 214 34.69 0.95 -1.40
N ILE A 215 34.77 1.60 -2.56
CA ILE A 215 35.45 2.89 -2.72
C ILE A 215 34.75 3.98 -1.89
N THR A 216 33.42 4.02 -1.97
CA THR A 216 32.61 5.00 -1.27
C THR A 216 32.70 4.83 0.25
N LEU A 217 32.67 3.60 0.75
CA LEU A 217 32.85 3.31 2.18
C LEU A 217 34.20 3.78 2.69
N ALA A 218 35.31 3.54 1.94
CA ALA A 218 36.61 4.01 2.31
C ALA A 218 36.72 5.54 2.44
N LEU A 219 35.96 6.27 1.59
CA LEU A 219 35.82 7.74 1.69
C LEU A 219 34.98 8.13 2.92
N TRP A 220 33.82 7.49 3.11
CA TRP A 220 32.94 7.81 4.21
C TRP A 220 33.51 7.46 5.58
N HIS A 221 34.41 6.48 5.69
CA HIS A 221 35.13 6.23 6.95
C HIS A 221 35.91 7.43 7.41
N LYS A 222 36.49 8.21 6.46
CA LYS A 222 37.22 9.43 6.76
C LYS A 222 36.33 10.64 7.01
N GLU A 223 35.32 10.82 6.18
CA GLU A 223 34.50 12.03 6.18
C GLU A 223 33.21 11.92 7.03
N HIS A 224 32.59 10.74 7.06
CA HIS A 224 31.28 10.46 7.69
C HIS A 224 31.28 9.09 8.40
N PRO A 225 32.07 8.88 9.47
CA PRO A 225 32.29 7.56 10.07
C PRO A 225 31.00 6.88 10.60
N LYS A 226 30.00 7.65 11.01
CA LYS A 226 28.69 7.10 11.41
C LYS A 226 27.89 6.57 10.22
N LEU A 227 27.94 7.29 9.09
CA LEU A 227 27.32 6.85 7.83
C LEU A 227 28.00 5.57 7.32
N ALA A 228 29.33 5.53 7.31
CA ALA A 228 30.09 4.37 6.87
C ALA A 228 29.70 3.09 7.63
N ARG A 229 29.73 3.13 8.96
CA ARG A 229 29.33 2.00 9.81
C ARG A 229 27.92 1.49 9.55
N TRP A 230 26.96 2.41 9.35
CA TRP A 230 25.61 2.02 8.98
C TRP A 230 25.55 1.42 7.57
N ALA A 231 26.24 2.02 6.61
CA ALA A 231 26.20 1.65 5.21
C ALA A 231 26.82 0.27 4.91
N GLU A 232 27.82 -0.17 5.67
CA GLU A 232 28.47 -1.49 5.53
C GLU A 232 27.49 -2.65 5.52
N GLY A 233 26.49 -2.62 6.42
CA GLY A 233 25.46 -3.65 6.45
C GLY A 233 24.25 -3.32 5.61
N ALA A 234 23.85 -2.03 5.58
CA ALA A 234 22.58 -1.62 5.02
C ALA A 234 22.55 -1.59 3.48
N ILE A 235 23.62 -1.10 2.84
CA ILE A 235 23.62 -0.90 1.38
C ILE A 235 23.64 -2.22 0.62
N ALA A 236 24.30 -3.24 1.13
CA ALA A 236 24.32 -4.57 0.52
C ALA A 236 22.90 -5.16 0.36
N GLU A 237 22.00 -4.91 1.33
CA GLU A 237 20.60 -5.33 1.27
C GLU A 237 19.83 -4.67 0.10
N GLY A 238 20.31 -3.56 -0.44
CA GLY A 238 19.76 -2.83 -1.59
C GLY A 238 20.33 -3.28 -2.93
N LEU A 239 21.25 -4.26 -2.98
CA LEU A 239 21.88 -4.74 -4.21
C LEU A 239 21.33 -6.07 -4.71
N THR A 240 20.39 -6.69 -4.00
CA THR A 240 19.78 -7.99 -4.39
C THR A 240 19.12 -7.91 -5.77
N VAL A 241 18.64 -6.75 -6.15
CA VAL A 241 18.02 -6.53 -7.48
C VAL A 241 18.95 -6.90 -8.64
N PHE A 242 20.26 -6.81 -8.46
CA PHE A 242 21.25 -7.17 -9.51
C PHE A 242 21.30 -8.67 -9.81
N ASP A 243 20.70 -9.52 -8.98
CA ASP A 243 20.58 -10.97 -9.22
C ASP A 243 19.39 -11.31 -10.13
N PHE A 244 18.65 -10.32 -10.61
CA PHE A 244 17.48 -10.42 -11.45
C PHE A 244 17.72 -9.81 -12.83
N PRO A 245 16.86 -10.08 -13.84
CA PRO A 245 17.04 -9.54 -15.19
C PRO A 245 17.16 -8.01 -15.19
N PRO A 246 18.13 -7.43 -15.92
CA PRO A 246 18.40 -5.99 -15.95
C PRO A 246 17.16 -5.13 -16.30
N GLU A 247 16.29 -5.61 -17.19
CA GLU A 247 15.05 -4.97 -17.58
C GLU A 247 14.05 -4.83 -16.43
N HIS A 248 14.19 -5.64 -15.37
CA HIS A 248 13.35 -5.59 -14.18
C HIS A 248 13.90 -4.63 -13.11
N HIS A 249 15.20 -4.31 -13.12
CA HIS A 249 15.87 -3.57 -12.04
C HIS A 249 15.14 -2.28 -11.68
N LEU A 250 14.75 -1.48 -12.69
CA LEU A 250 14.05 -0.20 -12.46
C LEU A 250 12.76 -0.36 -11.63
N ARG A 251 12.07 -1.48 -11.79
CA ARG A 251 10.81 -1.78 -11.13
C ARG A 251 10.97 -2.45 -9.78
N LEU A 252 12.05 -3.22 -9.60
CA LEU A 252 12.28 -4.03 -8.40
C LEU A 252 13.11 -3.33 -7.32
N ARG A 253 13.87 -2.29 -7.66
CA ARG A 253 14.78 -1.64 -6.72
C ARG A 253 14.11 -0.75 -5.67
N THR A 254 12.82 -0.40 -5.85
CA THR A 254 12.10 0.49 -4.93
C THR A 254 10.66 0.09 -4.76
N THR A 255 10.06 0.52 -3.65
CA THR A 255 8.61 0.46 -3.38
C THR A 255 7.86 1.68 -3.93
N ASN A 256 8.41 2.42 -4.91
CA ASN A 256 7.77 3.64 -5.46
C ASN A 256 6.35 3.42 -5.97
N GLY A 257 6.04 2.22 -6.43
CA GLY A 257 4.66 1.83 -6.77
C GLY A 257 3.73 1.92 -5.57
N LEU A 258 4.19 1.45 -4.40
CA LEU A 258 3.45 1.53 -3.13
C LEU A 258 3.40 2.95 -2.57
N GLU A 259 4.45 3.76 -2.77
CA GLU A 259 4.40 5.18 -2.37
C GLU A 259 3.29 5.96 -3.09
N ARG A 260 3.05 5.64 -4.36
CA ARG A 260 1.92 6.21 -5.11
C ARG A 260 0.58 5.78 -4.50
N ILE A 261 0.45 4.50 -4.14
CA ILE A 261 -0.71 3.97 -3.40
C ILE A 261 -0.87 4.72 -2.08
N ASN A 262 0.19 4.81 -1.28
CA ASN A 262 0.17 5.49 0.02
C ASN A 262 -0.18 6.97 -0.10
N ARG A 263 0.21 7.64 -1.18
CA ARG A 263 -0.19 9.02 -1.45
C ARG A 263 -1.68 9.13 -1.74
N GLU A 264 -2.22 8.23 -2.53
CA GLU A 264 -3.65 8.19 -2.85
C GLU A 264 -4.49 7.82 -1.61
N LEU A 265 -4.08 6.80 -0.87
CA LEU A 265 -4.68 6.46 0.41
C LEU A 265 -4.68 7.68 1.34
N ARG A 266 -3.53 8.35 1.51
CA ARG A 266 -3.42 9.55 2.36
C ARG A 266 -4.36 10.65 1.92
N ARG A 267 -4.51 10.87 0.62
CA ARG A 267 -5.42 11.89 0.09
C ARG A 267 -6.87 11.64 0.50
N ARG A 268 -7.30 10.37 0.49
CA ARG A 268 -8.66 9.95 0.83
C ARG A 268 -8.86 9.80 2.34
N THR A 269 -7.94 9.17 3.05
CA THR A 269 -8.04 8.96 4.51
C THR A 269 -7.89 10.26 5.30
N ARG A 270 -7.18 11.27 4.78
CA ARG A 270 -7.02 12.57 5.43
C ARG A 270 -8.36 13.27 5.72
N VAL A 271 -9.40 12.99 4.96
CA VAL A 271 -10.74 13.54 5.19
C VAL A 271 -11.39 12.93 6.43
N ALA A 272 -11.12 11.66 6.72
CA ALA A 272 -11.61 10.98 7.91
C ALA A 272 -10.91 11.50 9.18
N SER A 273 -9.66 11.95 9.07
CA SER A 273 -8.77 12.42 10.17
C SER A 273 -8.52 11.35 11.23
N ILE A 274 -9.55 10.81 11.85
CA ILE A 274 -9.52 9.75 12.87
C ILE A 274 -10.63 8.76 12.52
N PHE A 275 -10.28 7.51 12.33
CA PHE A 275 -11.25 6.45 12.12
C PHE A 275 -11.94 6.06 13.45
N PRO A 276 -13.27 5.83 13.45
CA PRO A 276 -14.00 5.47 14.66
C PRO A 276 -13.60 4.10 15.23
N ASN A 277 -13.11 3.18 14.38
CA ASN A 277 -12.64 1.84 14.73
C ASN A 277 -11.74 1.27 13.60
N PRO A 278 -11.01 0.16 13.85
CA PRO A 278 -10.18 -0.50 12.84
C PRO A 278 -10.96 -0.98 11.62
N GLU A 279 -12.18 -1.45 11.80
CA GLU A 279 -13.04 -1.97 10.72
C GLU A 279 -13.39 -0.86 9.72
N SER A 280 -13.67 0.34 10.18
CA SER A 280 -13.92 1.51 9.32
C SER A 280 -12.66 1.91 8.53
N CYS A 281 -11.48 1.82 9.16
CA CYS A 281 -10.21 2.05 8.48
C CYS A 281 -9.98 0.98 7.39
N LEU A 282 -10.12 -0.30 7.75
CA LEU A 282 -9.96 -1.42 6.84
C LEU A 282 -10.94 -1.35 5.66
N ARG A 283 -12.19 -0.97 5.91
CA ARG A 283 -13.22 -0.79 4.86
C ARG A 283 -12.80 0.24 3.82
N LEU A 284 -12.45 1.45 4.26
CA LEU A 284 -12.04 2.52 3.34
C LEU A 284 -10.77 2.15 2.58
N VAL A 285 -9.76 1.64 3.26
CA VAL A 285 -8.52 1.20 2.64
C VAL A 285 -8.76 0.08 1.63
N SER A 286 -9.57 -0.92 1.98
CA SER A 286 -9.91 -2.04 1.08
C SER A 286 -10.63 -1.55 -0.17
N ALA A 287 -11.61 -0.64 -0.04
CA ALA A 287 -12.33 -0.09 -1.17
C ALA A 287 -11.40 0.66 -2.14
N LEU A 288 -10.53 1.53 -1.62
CA LEU A 288 -9.55 2.26 -2.43
C LEU A 288 -8.55 1.34 -3.12
N LEU A 289 -8.12 0.29 -2.43
CA LEU A 289 -7.18 -0.67 -3.00
C LEU A 289 -7.85 -1.60 -4.03
N ALA A 290 -9.14 -1.90 -3.88
CA ALA A 290 -9.92 -2.65 -4.86
C ALA A 290 -10.10 -1.86 -6.16
N GLU A 291 -10.49 -0.56 -6.09
CA GLU A 291 -10.53 0.34 -7.25
C GLU A 291 -9.19 0.36 -8.00
N LEU A 292 -8.10 0.50 -7.25
CA LEU A 292 -6.76 0.54 -7.83
C LEU A 292 -6.35 -0.79 -8.46
N ASP A 293 -6.75 -1.91 -7.88
CA ASP A 293 -6.51 -3.25 -8.41
C ASP A 293 -7.23 -3.43 -9.75
N ASP A 294 -8.48 -2.99 -9.86
CA ASP A 294 -9.27 -3.01 -11.09
C ASP A 294 -8.65 -2.14 -12.19
N ASP A 295 -8.20 -0.92 -11.85
CA ASP A 295 -7.46 -0.05 -12.77
C ASP A 295 -6.18 -0.73 -13.30
N TRP A 296 -5.47 -1.45 -12.46
CA TRP A 296 -4.26 -2.16 -12.87
C TRP A 296 -4.53 -3.37 -13.73
N MET A 297 -5.64 -4.05 -13.53
CA MET A 297 -6.05 -5.18 -14.36
C MET A 297 -6.30 -4.74 -15.81
N THR A 298 -6.87 -3.57 -16.02
CA THR A 298 -7.14 -3.01 -17.36
C THR A 298 -5.95 -2.26 -17.95
N SER A 299 -4.93 -1.93 -17.14
CA SER A 299 -3.74 -1.19 -17.57
C SER A 299 -2.75 -2.05 -18.37
N LYS A 300 -1.72 -1.39 -18.95
CA LYS A 300 -0.59 -2.08 -19.61
C LYS A 300 0.16 -3.00 -18.64
N VAL A 301 0.81 -4.03 -19.19
CA VAL A 301 1.72 -4.91 -18.48
C VAL A 301 2.79 -4.09 -17.74
N TYR A 302 3.03 -4.41 -16.48
CA TYR A 302 3.99 -3.69 -15.63
C TYR A 302 5.43 -4.16 -15.82
N LEU A 303 5.60 -5.48 -15.97
CA LEU A 303 6.86 -6.15 -16.27
C LEU A 303 6.63 -7.26 -17.27
N THR A 304 7.51 -7.37 -18.26
CA THR A 304 7.53 -8.55 -19.16
C THR A 304 8.31 -9.63 -18.45
N LEU A 305 7.61 -10.64 -17.96
CA LEU A 305 8.24 -11.81 -17.38
C LEU A 305 8.45 -12.80 -18.53
N ASN A 306 9.70 -12.92 -19.00
CA ASN A 306 10.03 -13.97 -19.95
C ASN A 306 9.87 -15.33 -19.25
N PRO A 307 9.28 -16.35 -19.92
CA PRO A 307 9.09 -17.68 -19.36
C PRO A 307 10.41 -18.37 -19.01
#